data_a2bc870b4f475acde712f09237067e1c
#
_entry.id   a2bc870b4f475acde712f09237067e1c
#
_cell.length_a   1.000
_cell.length_b   1.000
_cell.length_c   1.000
_cell.angle_alpha   90.00
_cell.angle_beta   90.00
_cell.angle_gamma   90.00
#
_symmetry.space_group_name_H-M   'P 1'
#
loop_
_entity.id
_entity.type
_entity.pdbx_description
1 polymer ?
#
loop_
_entity_poly.entity_id
_entity_poly.type
_entity_poly.pdbx_seq_one_letter_code
_entity_poly.pdbx_strand_id
1 'polypeptide(L)'
;HTHTLAQVDGLDDRLNTIAADTVALVGGVEGRLDGIEDAINDTGWVAVPLAEGFSHYGAPGPAPQVRRIGAVVYLRGRLTRDADKFITGTGYTVLTLPSEFRPAFNGRFVLGGGTTTHWGRAEVVASSGDIGFAAISGDLVWVDLGGMNWTID
;
A
#
# COMPACT_ATOMS: atom_id res chain seq x y z
N HIS A 1 -48.46 -38.06 -32.49
CA HIS A 1 -48.50 -37.46 -31.18
C HIS A 1 -47.62 -36.22 -31.15
N THR A 2 -48.25 -35.06 -31.20
CA THR A 2 -47.59 -33.77 -30.96
C THR A 2 -47.82 -33.42 -29.49
N HIS A 3 -46.78 -33.49 -28.68
CA HIS A 3 -46.82 -32.94 -27.32
C HIS A 3 -46.53 -31.45 -27.39
N THR A 4 -47.39 -30.64 -26.80
CA THR A 4 -47.07 -29.22 -26.54
C THR A 4 -46.21 -29.14 -25.29
N LEU A 5 -45.34 -28.13 -25.17
CA LEU A 5 -44.50 -27.88 -23.99
C LEU A 5 -45.32 -27.86 -22.66
N ALA A 6 -46.58 -27.37 -22.73
CA ALA A 6 -47.51 -27.37 -21.59
C ALA A 6 -47.98 -28.78 -21.16
N GLN A 7 -47.74 -29.81 -21.97
CA GLN A 7 -48.15 -31.20 -21.66
C GLN A 7 -47.04 -32.00 -20.93
N VAL A 8 -45.87 -31.36 -20.71
CA VAL A 8 -44.83 -31.97 -19.86
C VAL A 8 -44.95 -31.35 -18.48
N ASP A 9 -45.70 -32.02 -17.60
CA ASP A 9 -45.92 -31.56 -16.23
C ASP A 9 -44.62 -31.19 -15.54
N GLY A 10 -44.54 -29.96 -15.02
CA GLY A 10 -43.38 -29.45 -14.27
C GLY A 10 -42.19 -28.97 -15.11
N LEU A 11 -42.28 -28.93 -16.46
CA LEU A 11 -41.17 -28.43 -17.28
C LEU A 11 -40.90 -26.96 -17.04
N ASP A 12 -41.97 -26.14 -16.98
CA ASP A 12 -41.85 -24.68 -16.72
C ASP A 12 -41.27 -24.42 -15.33
N ASP A 13 -41.69 -25.17 -14.31
CA ASP A 13 -41.14 -25.05 -12.95
C ASP A 13 -39.65 -25.39 -12.92
N ARG A 14 -39.22 -26.43 -13.64
CA ARG A 14 -37.82 -26.83 -13.74
C ARG A 14 -37.00 -25.79 -14.48
N LEU A 15 -37.51 -25.22 -15.56
CA LEU A 15 -36.85 -24.16 -16.30
C LEU A 15 -36.65 -22.89 -15.45
N ASN A 16 -37.70 -22.51 -14.71
CA ASN A 16 -37.63 -21.38 -13.79
C ASN A 16 -36.65 -21.62 -12.66
N THR A 17 -36.60 -22.83 -12.12
CA THR A 17 -35.60 -23.21 -11.09
C THR A 17 -34.19 -23.13 -11.65
N ILE A 18 -33.92 -23.70 -12.82
CA ILE A 18 -32.61 -23.65 -13.48
C ILE A 18 -32.22 -22.19 -13.75
N ALA A 19 -33.14 -21.36 -14.22
CA ALA A 19 -32.86 -19.94 -14.45
C ALA A 19 -32.47 -19.20 -13.15
N ALA A 20 -33.23 -19.44 -12.06
CA ALA A 20 -32.92 -18.85 -10.76
C ALA A 20 -31.56 -19.32 -10.20
N ASP A 21 -31.26 -20.62 -10.29
CA ASP A 21 -29.97 -21.18 -9.85
C ASP A 21 -28.82 -20.64 -10.67
N THR A 22 -29.04 -20.44 -11.96
CA THR A 22 -28.00 -19.85 -12.85
C THR A 22 -27.72 -18.40 -12.48
N VAL A 23 -28.74 -17.60 -12.21
CA VAL A 23 -28.57 -16.20 -11.77
C VAL A 23 -27.84 -16.14 -10.44
N ALA A 24 -28.21 -17.00 -9.48
CA ALA A 24 -27.53 -17.06 -8.17
C ALA A 24 -26.05 -17.47 -8.30
N LEU A 25 -25.75 -18.43 -9.18
CA LEU A 25 -24.39 -18.88 -9.44
C LEU A 25 -23.54 -17.76 -10.07
N VAL A 26 -24.07 -17.09 -11.08
CA VAL A 26 -23.39 -15.95 -11.75
C VAL A 26 -23.11 -14.85 -10.74
N GLY A 27 -24.11 -14.42 -9.95
CA GLY A 27 -23.91 -13.41 -8.92
C GLY A 27 -22.87 -13.80 -7.86
N GLY A 28 -22.82 -15.09 -7.50
CA GLY A 28 -21.78 -15.61 -6.61
C GLY A 28 -20.38 -15.57 -7.22
N VAL A 29 -20.24 -15.83 -8.52
CA VAL A 29 -18.95 -15.73 -9.24
C VAL A 29 -18.51 -14.27 -9.36
N GLU A 30 -19.42 -13.37 -9.73
CA GLU A 30 -19.14 -11.93 -9.82
C GLU A 30 -18.63 -11.38 -8.49
N GLY A 31 -19.33 -11.65 -7.37
CA GLY A 31 -18.88 -11.18 -6.06
C GLY A 31 -17.52 -11.74 -5.61
N ARG A 32 -17.14 -12.95 -6.07
CA ARG A 32 -15.80 -13.50 -5.84
C ARG A 32 -14.74 -12.84 -6.71
N LEU A 33 -15.09 -12.48 -7.94
CA LEU A 33 -14.19 -11.73 -8.82
C LEU A 33 -13.90 -10.34 -8.25
N ASP A 34 -14.91 -9.61 -7.85
CA ASP A 34 -14.77 -8.30 -7.21
C ASP A 34 -13.85 -8.37 -5.98
N GLY A 35 -14.04 -9.39 -5.13
CA GLY A 35 -13.17 -9.62 -3.98
C GLY A 35 -11.71 -9.95 -4.34
N ILE A 36 -11.48 -10.62 -5.47
CA ILE A 36 -10.13 -10.90 -5.96
C ILE A 36 -9.50 -9.62 -6.53
N GLU A 37 -10.25 -8.86 -7.30
CA GLU A 37 -9.78 -7.57 -7.86
C GLU A 37 -9.39 -6.60 -6.76
N ASP A 38 -10.19 -6.48 -5.70
CA ASP A 38 -9.85 -5.67 -4.53
C ASP A 38 -8.59 -6.16 -3.81
N ALA A 39 -8.44 -7.48 -3.66
CA ALA A 39 -7.29 -8.08 -2.99
C ALA A 39 -5.97 -7.89 -3.76
N ILE A 40 -6.01 -7.78 -5.09
CA ILE A 40 -4.84 -7.57 -5.95
C ILE A 40 -4.71 -6.13 -6.47
N ASN A 41 -5.58 -5.23 -6.02
CA ASN A 41 -5.53 -3.83 -6.44
C ASN A 41 -4.13 -3.25 -6.16
N ASP A 42 -3.42 -2.96 -7.25
CA ASP A 42 -2.04 -2.50 -7.25
C ASP A 42 -1.98 -1.09 -7.83
N THR A 43 -1.61 -0.13 -7.00
CA THR A 43 -1.47 1.27 -7.44
C THR A 43 -0.27 1.52 -8.34
N GLY A 44 0.63 0.55 -8.50
CA GLY A 44 1.97 0.83 -9.00
C GLY A 44 2.75 1.73 -8.05
N TRP A 45 3.97 2.12 -8.46
CA TRP A 45 4.79 3.04 -7.69
C TRP A 45 4.40 4.49 -7.96
N VAL A 46 3.92 5.17 -6.93
CA VAL A 46 3.50 6.58 -6.94
C VAL A 46 4.58 7.42 -6.26
N ALA A 47 5.01 8.51 -6.90
CA ALA A 47 5.99 9.42 -6.32
C ALA A 47 5.40 10.13 -5.09
N VAL A 48 6.19 10.24 -4.02
CA VAL A 48 5.79 10.97 -2.81
C VAL A 48 6.61 12.24 -2.70
N PRO A 49 5.99 13.40 -2.57
CA PRO A 49 6.71 14.65 -2.38
C PRO A 49 7.43 14.64 -1.03
N LEU A 50 8.67 15.10 -1.05
CA LEU A 50 9.46 15.31 0.16
C LEU A 50 9.07 16.61 0.84
N ALA A 51 9.25 16.66 2.16
CA ALA A 51 9.13 17.90 2.90
C ALA A 51 10.26 18.89 2.51
N GLU A 52 10.05 20.17 2.77
CA GLU A 52 11.07 21.20 2.52
C GLU A 52 12.38 20.88 3.27
N GLY A 53 13.50 21.05 2.58
CA GLY A 53 14.83 20.75 3.12
C GLY A 53 15.27 19.28 2.95
N PHE A 54 14.52 18.52 2.15
CA PHE A 54 14.90 17.14 1.81
C PHE A 54 14.83 16.91 0.30
N SER A 55 15.75 16.12 -0.19
CA SER A 55 15.83 15.75 -1.60
C SER A 55 16.13 14.26 -1.79
N HIS A 56 15.96 13.78 -3.01
CA HIS A 56 16.39 12.45 -3.39
C HIS A 56 17.91 12.36 -3.36
N TYR A 57 18.45 11.35 -2.67
CA TYR A 57 19.90 11.16 -2.56
C TYR A 57 20.60 10.87 -3.90
N GLY A 58 19.87 10.43 -4.91
CA GLY A 58 20.39 10.10 -6.23
C GLY A 58 20.68 8.62 -6.46
N ALA A 59 21.31 8.33 -7.59
CA ALA A 59 21.67 6.96 -7.96
C ALA A 59 22.62 6.32 -6.93
N PRO A 60 22.56 4.97 -6.75
CA PRO A 60 21.73 4.03 -7.49
C PRO A 60 20.31 3.79 -6.95
N GLY A 61 19.88 4.47 -5.90
CA GLY A 61 18.55 4.29 -5.31
C GLY A 61 17.45 5.02 -6.10
N PRO A 62 16.19 4.53 -6.07
CA PRO A 62 15.07 5.25 -6.63
C PRO A 62 14.72 6.49 -5.79
N ALA A 63 14.04 7.46 -6.39
CA ALA A 63 13.36 8.51 -5.66
C ALA A 63 12.31 7.92 -4.71
N PRO A 64 11.93 8.61 -3.62
CA PRO A 64 10.90 8.16 -2.71
C PRO A 64 9.56 7.92 -3.43
N GLN A 65 9.03 6.72 -3.28
CA GLN A 65 7.79 6.26 -3.90
C GLN A 65 7.06 5.32 -2.95
N VAL A 66 5.74 5.36 -3.03
CA VAL A 66 4.82 4.48 -2.31
C VAL A 66 4.05 3.60 -3.28
N ARG A 67 3.71 2.40 -2.88
CA ARG A 67 2.88 1.45 -3.64
C ARG A 67 1.96 0.72 -2.68
N ARG A 68 0.72 0.52 -3.09
CA ARG A 68 -0.22 -0.34 -2.38
C ARG A 68 -0.55 -1.56 -3.24
N ILE A 69 -0.55 -2.73 -2.62
CA ILE A 69 -1.03 -3.98 -3.21
C ILE A 69 -2.03 -4.57 -2.22
N GLY A 70 -3.31 -4.57 -2.59
CA GLY A 70 -4.40 -4.89 -1.66
C GLY A 70 -4.37 -3.97 -0.44
N ALA A 71 -4.32 -4.53 0.75
CA ALA A 71 -4.24 -3.80 2.01
C ALA A 71 -2.79 -3.41 2.42
N VAL A 72 -1.75 -3.88 1.71
CA VAL A 72 -0.37 -3.65 2.12
C VAL A 72 0.26 -2.50 1.35
N VAL A 73 0.85 -1.58 2.07
CA VAL A 73 1.60 -0.43 1.54
C VAL A 73 3.09 -0.67 1.68
N TYR A 74 3.82 -0.35 0.65
CA TYR A 74 5.28 -0.44 0.57
C TYR A 74 5.85 0.95 0.27
N LEU A 75 6.93 1.30 0.96
CA LEU A 75 7.70 2.51 0.70
C LEU A 75 9.09 2.13 0.19
N ARG A 76 9.62 2.90 -0.75
CA ARG A 76 11.00 2.75 -1.23
C ARG A 76 11.62 4.09 -1.54
N GLY A 77 12.92 4.09 -1.69
CA GLY A 77 13.69 5.24 -2.12
C GLY A 77 14.68 5.71 -1.08
N ARG A 78 15.58 6.57 -1.51
CA ARG A 78 16.59 7.18 -0.66
C ARG A 78 16.41 8.67 -0.64
N LEU A 79 16.54 9.25 0.54
CA LEU A 79 16.50 10.69 0.71
C LEU A 79 17.70 11.19 1.53
N THR A 80 18.02 12.43 1.31
CA THR A 80 19.04 13.17 2.06
C THR A 80 18.44 14.49 2.56
N ARG A 81 19.12 15.10 3.50
CA ARG A 81 18.83 16.43 3.97
C ARG A 81 19.67 17.45 3.19
N ASP A 82 19.06 18.51 2.68
CA ASP A 82 19.72 19.49 1.82
C ASP A 82 20.78 20.31 2.58
N ALA A 83 20.56 20.53 3.86
CA ALA A 83 21.45 21.34 4.68
C ALA A 83 22.76 20.64 5.10
N ASP A 84 22.76 19.30 5.21
CA ASP A 84 23.90 18.45 5.55
C ASP A 84 23.41 17.02 5.88
N LYS A 85 23.69 16.55 7.10
CA LYS A 85 23.35 15.22 7.61
C LYS A 85 22.11 15.24 8.49
N PHE A 86 21.50 14.08 8.66
CA PHE A 86 20.56 13.85 9.75
C PHE A 86 21.36 13.78 11.05
N ILE A 87 21.11 14.75 11.93
CA ILE A 87 21.85 14.87 13.20
C ILE A 87 21.28 13.87 14.22
N THR A 88 22.16 13.16 14.89
CA THR A 88 21.79 12.20 15.94
C THR A 88 20.94 12.85 17.02
N GLY A 89 19.84 12.18 17.36
CA GLY A 89 18.89 12.63 18.39
C GLY A 89 17.89 13.70 17.93
N THR A 90 17.98 14.20 16.69
CA THR A 90 17.04 15.16 16.13
C THR A 90 15.97 14.45 15.30
N GLY A 91 14.70 14.77 15.51
CA GLY A 91 13.58 14.28 14.72
C GLY A 91 13.29 15.20 13.54
N TYR A 92 12.96 14.62 12.40
CA TYR A 92 12.61 15.30 11.16
C TYR A 92 11.34 14.71 10.57
N THR A 93 10.39 15.53 10.12
CA THR A 93 9.34 15.07 9.20
C THR A 93 9.89 15.15 7.79
N VAL A 94 10.01 14.01 7.12
CA VAL A 94 10.72 13.90 5.83
C VAL A 94 9.78 13.87 4.63
N LEU A 95 8.56 13.38 4.81
CA LEU A 95 7.50 13.37 3.79
C LEU A 95 6.13 13.16 4.45
N THR A 96 5.07 13.42 3.71
CA THR A 96 3.69 13.16 4.15
C THR A 96 2.98 12.30 3.09
N LEU A 97 2.40 11.19 3.53
CA LEU A 97 1.68 10.24 2.66
C LEU A 97 0.29 10.77 2.30
N PRO A 98 -0.15 10.57 1.05
CA PRO A 98 -1.57 10.70 0.69
C PRO A 98 -2.45 9.79 1.56
N SER A 99 -3.71 10.16 1.74
CA SER A 99 -4.63 9.51 2.69
C SER A 99 -4.82 8.01 2.43
N GLU A 100 -4.84 7.60 1.16
CA GLU A 100 -5.04 6.23 0.71
C GLU A 100 -3.86 5.27 1.01
N PHE A 101 -2.73 5.82 1.45
CA PHE A 101 -1.53 5.06 1.81
C PHE A 101 -1.25 5.09 3.32
N ARG A 102 -2.08 5.74 4.12
CA ARG A 102 -1.84 5.88 5.56
C ARG A 102 -2.16 4.60 6.30
N PRO A 103 -1.36 4.22 7.31
CA PRO A 103 -1.67 3.07 8.14
C PRO A 103 -2.87 3.33 9.05
N ALA A 104 -3.54 2.27 9.50
CA ALA A 104 -4.58 2.35 10.52
C ALA A 104 -4.02 2.77 11.90
N PHE A 105 -2.76 2.41 12.17
CA PHE A 105 -2.07 2.70 13.44
C PHE A 105 -0.66 3.25 13.17
N ASN A 106 -0.14 4.04 14.11
CA ASN A 106 1.24 4.50 14.04
C ASN A 106 2.22 3.33 13.98
N GLY A 107 3.10 3.36 12.98
CA GLY A 107 4.15 2.35 12.78
C GLY A 107 5.53 2.90 13.12
N ARG A 108 6.42 2.02 13.62
CA ARG A 108 7.81 2.35 13.89
C ARG A 108 8.74 1.36 13.21
N PHE A 109 9.80 1.89 12.61
CA PHE A 109 10.73 1.13 11.79
C PHE A 109 12.17 1.50 12.16
N VAL A 110 13.07 0.55 11.97
CA VAL A 110 14.51 0.79 12.04
C VAL A 110 15.03 0.85 10.61
N LEU A 111 15.66 1.95 10.25
CA LEU A 111 16.19 2.17 8.91
C LEU A 111 17.70 2.39 8.95
N GLY A 112 18.37 1.83 7.95
CA GLY A 112 19.78 2.07 7.71
C GLY A 112 20.03 3.28 6.81
N GLY A 113 21.23 3.82 6.85
CA GLY A 113 21.62 4.88 5.96
C GLY A 113 23.07 5.30 6.13
N GLY A 114 23.60 5.99 5.11
CA GLY A 114 24.91 6.64 5.11
C GLY A 114 26.14 5.75 5.23
N THR A 115 26.10 4.79 6.13
CA THR A 115 27.18 3.82 6.39
C THR A 115 26.59 2.46 6.79
N THR A 116 27.40 1.42 6.81
CA THR A 116 26.97 0.07 7.22
C THR A 116 26.71 -0.08 8.71
N THR A 117 27.05 0.91 9.51
CA THR A 117 27.01 0.86 10.99
C THR A 117 26.01 1.84 11.61
N HIS A 118 25.52 2.80 10.82
CA HIS A 118 24.61 3.83 11.32
C HIS A 118 23.15 3.50 10.97
N TRP A 119 22.26 3.77 11.90
CA TRP A 119 20.83 3.54 11.76
C TRP A 119 20.02 4.62 12.47
N GLY A 120 18.76 4.69 12.10
CA GLY A 120 17.82 5.59 12.71
C GLY A 120 16.45 4.94 12.90
N ARG A 121 15.55 5.66 13.56
CA ARG A 121 14.16 5.28 13.74
C ARG A 121 13.29 6.12 12.82
N ALA A 122 12.43 5.46 12.08
CA ALA A 122 11.33 6.10 11.39
C ALA A 122 10.01 5.83 12.11
N GLU A 123 9.08 6.75 12.00
CA GLU A 123 7.71 6.62 12.48
C GLU A 123 6.76 7.12 11.40
N VAL A 124 5.71 6.34 11.13
CA VAL A 124 4.58 6.78 10.31
C VAL A 124 3.40 7.10 11.21
N VAL A 125 2.86 8.30 11.07
CA VAL A 125 1.74 8.78 11.88
C VAL A 125 0.44 8.53 11.13
N ALA A 126 -0.43 7.67 11.65
CA ALA A 126 -1.68 7.27 11.01
C ALA A 126 -2.61 8.46 10.68
N SER A 127 -2.76 9.40 11.60
CA SER A 127 -3.70 10.53 11.44
C SER A 127 -3.30 11.54 10.38
N SER A 128 -2.01 11.86 10.27
CA SER A 128 -1.49 12.86 9.33
C SER A 128 -0.84 12.24 8.08
N GLY A 129 -0.36 11.00 8.18
CA GLY A 129 0.47 10.36 7.15
C GLY A 129 1.92 10.83 7.17
N ASP A 130 2.33 11.59 8.16
CA ASP A 130 3.71 12.07 8.27
C ASP A 130 4.65 10.92 8.53
N ILE A 131 5.76 10.90 7.79
CA ILE A 131 6.89 10.03 8.07
C ILE A 131 7.97 10.87 8.73
N GLY A 132 8.15 10.60 10.02
CA GLY A 132 9.23 11.14 10.84
C GLY A 132 10.46 10.24 10.79
N PHE A 133 11.64 10.84 10.88
CA PHE A 133 12.90 10.14 10.99
C PHE A 133 13.82 10.79 12.02
N ALA A 134 14.52 9.97 12.79
CA ALA A 134 15.57 10.41 13.71
C ALA A 134 16.79 9.49 13.61
N ALA A 135 17.97 10.04 13.39
CA ALA A 135 19.23 9.30 13.47
C ALA A 135 19.51 8.93 14.92
N ILE A 136 19.92 7.69 15.19
CA ILE A 136 20.14 7.17 16.54
C ILE A 136 21.60 6.82 16.83
N SER A 137 22.26 6.16 15.89
CA SER A 137 23.62 5.61 16.12
C SER A 137 24.75 6.45 15.51
N GLY A 138 24.46 7.64 15.01
CA GLY A 138 25.41 8.54 14.35
C GLY A 138 24.73 9.38 13.30
N ASP A 139 25.41 10.40 12.81
CA ASP A 139 24.90 11.28 11.78
C ASP A 139 24.83 10.56 10.43
N LEU A 140 23.70 10.68 9.75
CA LEU A 140 23.41 10.01 8.48
C LEU A 140 23.39 10.99 7.31
N VAL A 141 24.12 10.68 6.26
CA VAL A 141 24.12 11.47 5.00
C VAL A 141 22.83 11.20 4.21
N TRP A 142 22.35 9.96 4.24
CA TRP A 142 21.11 9.54 3.58
C TRP A 142 20.42 8.44 4.40
N VAL A 143 19.13 8.27 4.17
CA VAL A 143 18.34 7.18 4.74
C VAL A 143 17.63 6.42 3.62
N ASP A 144 17.56 5.09 3.76
CA ASP A 144 16.83 4.20 2.86
C ASP A 144 15.45 3.90 3.44
N LEU A 145 14.41 4.25 2.71
CA LEU A 145 13.01 3.99 3.09
C LEU A 145 12.57 2.56 2.74
N GLY A 146 13.38 1.82 1.99
CA GLY A 146 13.13 0.42 1.67
C GLY A 146 13.05 -0.42 2.93
N GLY A 147 12.03 -1.25 3.02
CA GLY A 147 11.74 -2.06 4.22
C GLY A 147 10.64 -1.50 5.11
N MET A 148 10.17 -0.28 4.89
CA MET A 148 8.93 0.20 5.51
C MET A 148 7.74 -0.39 4.77
N ASN A 149 6.90 -1.13 5.48
CA ASN A 149 5.61 -1.60 4.99
C ASN A 149 4.61 -1.68 6.14
N TRP A 150 3.33 -1.51 5.82
CA TRP A 150 2.24 -1.55 6.78
C TRP A 150 0.93 -1.90 6.10
N THR A 151 -0.11 -2.18 6.88
CA THR A 151 -1.49 -2.33 6.40
C THR A 151 -2.28 -1.06 6.62
N ILE A 152 -3.29 -0.84 5.76
CA ILE A 152 -4.21 0.31 5.85
C ILE A 152 -5.50 -0.01 6.60
N ASP A 153 -5.71 -1.27 6.99
CA ASP A 153 -6.90 -1.77 7.70
C ASP A 153 -6.74 -1.69 9.21
#